data_43f9c5823dcfaea0e76236d25c57ab6c
#
_entry.id   43f9c5823dcfaea0e76236d25c57ab6c
#
_cell.length_a   1.000
_cell.length_b   1.000
_cell.length_c   1.000
_cell.angle_alpha   90.00
_cell.angle_beta   90.00
_cell.angle_gamma   90.00
#
_symmetry.space_group_name_H-M   'P 1'
#
loop_
_entity.id
_entity.type
_entity.pdbx_description
1 polymer ?
#
loop_
_entity_poly.entity_id
_entity_poly.type
_entity_poly.pdbx_seq_one_letter_code
_entity_poly.pdbx_strand_id
1 'polypeptide(L)'
;MTQRRNFLAASLASLLPIGAQQVVEKPIEFLCPMDADIRQFKPGRCPRCGMKLVAGLPDPVEYPVRLTTTPRVPKPGQKIRLRFAILHPKTGRPVADLELVHERIFHLFLISEDLQHFAHEHPQPTSPGCFELDWVFPAGGMWRLLTDFYPTHATPQLVAKTLLLPGGSLGAPRLIADTHEVKRGTNLKVTLRLGPEAPIAGEKTLLYYRIEPRESFEPFLGAMGHMLVASADLIDLLHTHPFLVDGGLAIPPGGAKLVQFNVIFPRPGLYRVWAQFQRAGLVNTIPFNVEVRNL
;
A
#
# COMPACT_ATOMS: atom_id res chain seq x y z
N MET A 1 79.49 -43.78 44.31
CA MET A 1 78.86 -43.96 43.05
C MET A 1 77.36 -44.00 43.25
N THR A 2 76.68 -42.90 43.05
CA THR A 2 75.24 -42.67 43.39
C THR A 2 74.49 -42.21 42.14
N GLN A 3 73.66 -43.08 41.67
CA GLN A 3 72.77 -42.74 40.55
C GLN A 3 71.58 -41.92 40.99
N ARG A 4 71.43 -40.73 40.38
CA ARG A 4 70.23 -39.90 40.54
C ARG A 4 69.14 -40.37 39.55
N ARG A 5 68.00 -40.79 40.09
CA ARG A 5 66.79 -41.07 39.32
C ARG A 5 66.00 -39.77 39.19
N ASN A 6 65.82 -39.29 37.93
CA ASN A 6 64.91 -38.19 37.63
C ASN A 6 63.47 -38.73 37.52
N PHE A 7 62.57 -38.24 38.33
CA PHE A 7 61.15 -38.43 38.19
C PHE A 7 60.60 -37.35 37.27
N LEU A 8 60.12 -37.71 36.10
CA LEU A 8 59.28 -36.89 35.26
C LEU A 8 57.86 -36.96 35.77
N ALA A 9 57.35 -35.85 36.31
CA ALA A 9 55.92 -35.68 36.62
C ALA A 9 55.17 -35.32 35.35
N ALA A 10 54.33 -36.23 34.85
CA ALA A 10 53.41 -35.94 33.73
C ALA A 10 52.16 -35.26 34.30
N SER A 11 51.99 -33.96 33.96
CA SER A 11 50.79 -33.22 34.25
C SER A 11 49.69 -33.62 33.28
N LEU A 12 48.65 -34.35 33.71
CA LEU A 12 47.42 -34.54 32.97
C LEU A 12 46.63 -33.23 33.03
N ALA A 13 46.60 -32.50 31.91
CA ALA A 13 45.66 -31.41 31.72
C ALA A 13 44.28 -32.01 31.40
N SER A 14 43.36 -31.92 32.34
CA SER A 14 41.95 -32.28 32.17
C SER A 14 41.29 -31.27 31.19
N LEU A 15 41.04 -31.70 29.98
CA LEU A 15 40.19 -31.01 29.03
C LEU A 15 38.73 -31.07 29.52
N LEU A 16 38.25 -29.98 30.10
CA LEU A 16 36.82 -29.79 30.36
C LEU A 16 36.09 -29.69 29.02
N PRO A 17 34.98 -30.40 28.83
CA PRO A 17 34.18 -30.25 27.59
C PRO A 17 33.63 -28.83 27.57
N ILE A 18 33.94 -28.09 26.49
CA ILE A 18 33.30 -26.82 26.18
C ILE A 18 31.81 -27.14 25.97
N GLY A 19 31.00 -26.74 26.98
CA GLY A 19 29.55 -26.89 26.89
C GLY A 19 29.05 -26.21 25.62
N ALA A 20 28.49 -26.99 24.70
CA ALA A 20 27.78 -26.49 23.57
C ALA A 20 26.65 -25.59 24.10
N GLN A 21 26.79 -24.27 23.96
CA GLN A 21 25.69 -23.35 24.19
C GLN A 21 24.58 -23.77 23.22
N GLN A 22 23.50 -24.33 23.77
CA GLN A 22 22.28 -24.51 22.99
C GLN A 22 21.81 -23.14 22.53
N VAL A 23 21.94 -22.88 21.24
CA VAL A 23 21.29 -21.73 20.59
C VAL A 23 19.81 -21.98 20.73
N VAL A 24 19.16 -21.31 21.66
CA VAL A 24 17.70 -21.31 21.78
C VAL A 24 17.21 -20.56 20.54
N GLU A 25 16.80 -21.31 19.52
CA GLU A 25 16.15 -20.71 18.36
C GLU A 25 14.90 -19.98 18.86
N LYS A 26 14.89 -18.66 18.67
CA LYS A 26 13.69 -17.87 18.93
C LYS A 26 12.59 -18.35 18.00
N PRO A 27 11.37 -18.57 18.49
CA PRO A 27 10.26 -18.98 17.62
C PRO A 27 10.07 -17.94 16.53
N ILE A 28 9.86 -18.41 15.29
CA ILE A 28 9.62 -17.54 14.14
C ILE A 28 8.28 -16.83 14.34
N GLU A 29 8.31 -15.51 14.37
CA GLU A 29 7.11 -14.68 14.40
C GLU A 29 6.66 -14.42 12.96
N PHE A 30 5.35 -14.60 12.70
CA PHE A 30 4.70 -14.29 11.44
C PHE A 30 3.93 -12.98 11.61
N LEU A 31 4.09 -12.04 10.70
CA LEU A 31 3.47 -10.72 10.76
C LEU A 31 2.74 -10.39 9.46
N CYS A 32 1.72 -9.53 9.57
CA CYS A 32 1.05 -8.99 8.40
C CYS A 32 1.89 -7.87 7.79
N PRO A 33 2.19 -7.93 6.47
CA PRO A 33 2.96 -6.86 5.82
C PRO A 33 2.25 -5.51 5.80
N MET A 34 0.91 -5.50 5.85
CA MET A 34 0.09 -4.28 5.85
C MET A 34 -0.26 -3.80 7.26
N ASP A 35 -0.55 -4.74 8.17
CA ASP A 35 -1.00 -4.47 9.53
C ASP A 35 0.08 -4.94 10.51
N ALA A 36 1.12 -4.15 10.72
CA ALA A 36 2.32 -4.54 11.49
C ALA A 36 2.04 -4.94 12.95
N ASP A 37 0.88 -4.58 13.48
CA ASP A 37 0.38 -4.98 14.78
C ASP A 37 -0.21 -6.40 14.80
N ILE A 38 -0.54 -6.97 13.65
CA ILE A 38 -1.02 -8.36 13.53
C ILE A 38 0.18 -9.30 13.44
N ARG A 39 0.44 -10.01 14.55
CA ARG A 39 1.57 -10.92 14.73
C ARG A 39 1.12 -12.22 15.36
N GLN A 40 1.72 -13.33 14.96
CA GLN A 40 1.48 -14.66 15.57
C GLN A 40 2.66 -15.60 15.31
N PHE A 41 2.75 -16.67 16.10
CA PHE A 41 3.83 -17.68 15.98
C PHE A 41 3.46 -18.87 15.07
N LYS A 42 2.46 -18.71 14.22
CA LYS A 42 2.04 -19.74 13.25
C LYS A 42 1.79 -19.09 11.89
N PRO A 43 2.06 -19.78 10.77
CA PRO A 43 1.66 -19.28 9.47
C PRO A 43 0.13 -19.15 9.39
N GLY A 44 -0.34 -18.18 8.59
CA GLY A 44 -1.77 -17.92 8.45
C GLY A 44 -2.08 -16.73 7.58
N ARG A 45 -3.29 -16.21 7.71
CA ARG A 45 -3.74 -15.00 7.04
C ARG A 45 -4.09 -13.92 8.06
N CYS A 46 -3.87 -12.67 7.68
CA CYS A 46 -4.27 -11.52 8.47
C CYS A 46 -5.80 -11.50 8.60
N PRO A 47 -6.35 -11.45 9.83
CA PRO A 47 -7.80 -11.40 10.03
C PRO A 47 -8.42 -10.06 9.59
N ARG A 48 -7.59 -9.03 9.38
CA ARG A 48 -8.02 -7.68 9.01
C ARG A 48 -8.04 -7.48 7.50
N CYS A 49 -6.94 -7.80 6.80
CA CYS A 49 -6.80 -7.55 5.37
C CYS A 49 -6.77 -8.83 4.51
N GLY A 50 -6.80 -10.03 5.11
CA GLY A 50 -6.78 -11.31 4.40
C GLY A 50 -5.43 -11.73 3.83
N MET A 51 -4.40 -10.87 3.87
CA MET A 51 -3.07 -11.17 3.34
C MET A 51 -2.40 -12.30 4.11
N LYS A 52 -1.59 -13.08 3.40
CA LYS A 52 -0.74 -14.10 4.01
C LYS A 52 0.28 -13.46 4.95
N LEU A 53 0.40 -14.01 6.15
CA LEU A 53 1.42 -13.61 7.11
C LEU A 53 2.78 -14.12 6.64
N VAL A 54 3.80 -13.28 6.77
CA VAL A 54 5.18 -13.59 6.38
C VAL A 54 6.06 -13.83 7.60
N ALA A 55 7.02 -14.74 7.47
CA ALA A 55 7.94 -15.09 8.53
C ALA A 55 9.00 -13.99 8.70
N GLY A 56 9.11 -13.46 9.90
CA GLY A 56 10.06 -12.40 10.23
C GLY A 56 9.76 -11.07 9.53
N LEU A 57 10.72 -10.15 9.59
CA LEU A 57 10.69 -8.94 8.77
C LEU A 57 11.24 -9.28 7.38
N PRO A 58 10.42 -9.22 6.32
CA PRO A 58 10.93 -9.43 4.97
C PRO A 58 11.98 -8.34 4.66
N ASP A 59 13.01 -8.71 3.93
CA ASP A 59 13.96 -7.71 3.40
C ASP A 59 13.20 -6.71 2.53
N PRO A 60 13.38 -5.40 2.74
CA PRO A 60 12.75 -4.35 1.95
C PRO A 60 13.40 -4.26 0.56
N VAL A 61 13.20 -5.29 -0.26
CA VAL A 61 13.74 -5.34 -1.62
C VAL A 61 12.70 -4.76 -2.57
N GLU A 62 13.09 -3.74 -3.33
CA GLU A 62 12.25 -3.16 -4.38
C GLU A 62 12.24 -4.05 -5.63
N TYR A 63 11.03 -4.31 -6.13
CA TYR A 63 10.81 -5.06 -7.38
C TYR A 63 10.59 -4.06 -8.53
N PRO A 64 11.55 -3.93 -9.47
CA PRO A 64 11.41 -2.99 -10.56
C PRO A 64 10.19 -3.30 -11.44
N VAL A 65 9.46 -2.26 -11.83
CA VAL A 65 8.38 -2.35 -12.81
C VAL A 65 8.84 -1.71 -14.11
N ARG A 66 8.77 -2.44 -15.22
CA ARG A 66 8.98 -1.92 -16.56
C ARG A 66 7.63 -1.53 -17.15
N LEU A 67 7.49 -0.27 -17.54
CA LEU A 67 6.35 0.25 -18.28
C LEU A 67 6.73 0.45 -19.74
N THR A 68 5.89 -0.04 -20.66
CA THR A 68 5.97 0.27 -22.08
C THR A 68 4.60 0.65 -22.61
N THR A 69 4.55 1.48 -23.66
CA THR A 69 3.31 1.97 -24.26
C THR A 69 3.24 1.64 -25.75
N THR A 70 2.03 1.42 -26.24
CA THR A 70 1.74 1.35 -27.65
C THR A 70 0.58 2.31 -27.96
N PRO A 71 0.78 3.36 -28.77
CA PRO A 71 2.01 3.72 -29.48
C PRO A 71 3.15 4.12 -28.53
N ARG A 72 4.39 4.11 -29.02
CA ARG A 72 5.59 4.45 -28.23
C ARG A 72 5.62 5.91 -27.80
N VAL A 73 5.01 6.79 -28.59
CA VAL A 73 4.80 8.20 -28.26
C VAL A 73 3.30 8.40 -28.13
N PRO A 74 2.74 8.22 -26.92
CA PRO A 74 1.30 8.32 -26.70
C PRO A 74 0.83 9.76 -26.70
N LYS A 75 -0.45 9.97 -27.06
CA LYS A 75 -1.11 11.28 -27.06
C LYS A 75 -2.39 11.23 -26.21
N PRO A 76 -2.79 12.33 -25.56
CA PRO A 76 -4.08 12.40 -24.88
C PRO A 76 -5.24 12.18 -25.87
N GLY A 77 -6.35 11.64 -25.39
CA GLY A 77 -7.52 11.30 -26.22
C GLY A 77 -7.33 10.07 -27.09
N GLN A 78 -6.12 9.51 -27.19
CA GLN A 78 -5.82 8.31 -27.95
C GLN A 78 -5.91 7.06 -27.06
N LYS A 79 -6.39 5.94 -27.63
CA LYS A 79 -6.29 4.64 -26.99
C LYS A 79 -4.82 4.21 -26.91
N ILE A 80 -4.32 4.00 -25.70
CA ILE A 80 -2.94 3.63 -25.40
C ILE A 80 -2.96 2.30 -24.70
N ARG A 81 -2.16 1.35 -25.19
CA ARG A 81 -1.92 0.11 -24.47
C ARG A 81 -0.74 0.28 -23.53
N LEU A 82 -1.01 0.17 -22.24
CA LEU A 82 -0.02 0.15 -21.18
C LEU A 82 0.37 -1.30 -20.92
N ARG A 83 1.68 -1.61 -20.90
CA ARG A 83 2.22 -2.91 -20.54
C ARG A 83 3.15 -2.77 -19.38
N PHE A 84 2.91 -3.57 -18.35
CA PHE A 84 3.72 -3.62 -17.14
C PHE A 84 4.40 -4.98 -17.04
N ALA A 85 5.68 -5.00 -16.67
CA ALA A 85 6.40 -6.21 -16.30
C ALA A 85 7.03 -6.00 -14.93
N ILE A 86 6.64 -6.82 -13.96
CA ILE A 86 7.23 -6.84 -12.62
C ILE A 86 8.48 -7.70 -12.70
N LEU A 87 9.63 -7.14 -12.36
CA LEU A 87 10.90 -7.81 -12.53
C LEU A 87 11.48 -8.23 -11.17
N HIS A 88 12.03 -9.43 -11.13
CA HIS A 88 12.78 -9.89 -9.97
C HIS A 88 14.11 -9.11 -9.85
N PRO A 89 14.41 -8.49 -8.70
CA PRO A 89 15.53 -7.55 -8.56
C PRO A 89 16.90 -8.16 -8.88
N LYS A 90 17.10 -9.45 -8.56
CA LYS A 90 18.39 -10.14 -8.81
C LYS A 90 18.52 -10.72 -10.21
N THR A 91 17.42 -11.20 -10.82
CA THR A 91 17.48 -11.93 -12.09
C THR A 91 17.04 -11.10 -13.30
N GLY A 92 16.31 -9.99 -13.07
CA GLY A 92 15.72 -9.16 -14.11
C GLY A 92 14.60 -9.83 -14.92
N ARG A 93 14.19 -11.06 -14.53
CA ARG A 93 13.12 -11.81 -15.18
C ARG A 93 11.77 -11.43 -14.59
N PRO A 94 10.66 -11.57 -15.35
CA PRO A 94 9.33 -11.37 -14.80
C PRO A 94 9.05 -12.29 -13.61
N VAL A 95 8.37 -11.76 -12.59
CA VAL A 95 8.00 -12.48 -11.36
C VAL A 95 6.67 -13.18 -11.58
N ALA A 96 6.66 -14.50 -11.49
CA ALA A 96 5.45 -15.30 -11.68
C ALA A 96 4.56 -15.35 -10.43
N ASP A 97 5.20 -15.40 -9.25
CA ASP A 97 4.52 -15.66 -7.99
C ASP A 97 4.15 -14.36 -7.29
N LEU A 98 2.88 -13.96 -7.46
CA LEU A 98 2.29 -12.78 -6.85
C LEU A 98 1.07 -13.19 -6.03
N GLU A 99 0.91 -12.58 -4.86
CA GLU A 99 -0.23 -12.82 -3.97
C GLU A 99 -1.47 -12.08 -4.46
N LEU A 100 -2.62 -12.71 -4.26
CA LEU A 100 -3.91 -12.07 -4.47
C LEU A 100 -4.21 -11.15 -3.29
N VAL A 101 -4.34 -9.85 -3.53
CA VAL A 101 -4.67 -8.84 -2.54
C VAL A 101 -5.94 -8.11 -2.97
N HIS A 102 -6.93 -8.04 -2.10
CA HIS A 102 -8.19 -7.36 -2.40
C HIS A 102 -8.76 -7.79 -3.78
N GLU A 103 -8.88 -9.10 -3.97
CA GLU A 103 -9.43 -9.73 -5.17
C GLU A 103 -8.65 -9.49 -6.48
N ARG A 104 -7.49 -8.85 -6.41
CA ARG A 104 -6.63 -8.58 -7.58
C ARG A 104 -5.17 -8.87 -7.28
N ILE A 105 -4.44 -9.26 -8.33
CA ILE A 105 -2.99 -9.51 -8.25
C ILE A 105 -2.22 -8.21 -8.45
N PHE A 106 -2.81 -7.26 -9.18
CA PHE A 106 -2.15 -6.03 -9.59
C PHE A 106 -3.16 -4.88 -9.61
N HIS A 107 -2.89 -3.84 -8.82
CA HIS A 107 -3.65 -2.59 -8.81
C HIS A 107 -2.85 -1.50 -9.51
N LEU A 108 -3.53 -0.63 -10.20
CA LEU A 108 -2.94 0.50 -10.90
C LEU A 108 -3.74 1.77 -10.60
N PHE A 109 -3.07 2.77 -10.07
CA PHE A 109 -3.64 4.11 -9.94
C PHE A 109 -3.02 5.02 -10.98
N LEU A 110 -3.87 5.75 -11.69
CA LEU A 110 -3.47 6.74 -12.71
C LEU A 110 -3.84 8.13 -12.16
N ILE A 111 -2.84 9.00 -12.01
CA ILE A 111 -3.02 10.30 -11.37
C ILE A 111 -2.39 11.37 -12.27
N SER A 112 -3.16 12.40 -12.64
CA SER A 112 -2.61 13.56 -13.34
C SER A 112 -1.83 14.47 -12.40
N GLU A 113 -0.85 15.20 -12.92
CA GLU A 113 0.00 16.14 -12.17
C GLU A 113 -0.80 17.18 -11.40
N ASP A 114 -1.90 17.67 -11.97
CA ASP A 114 -2.79 18.64 -11.36
C ASP A 114 -3.74 18.03 -10.31
N LEU A 115 -3.66 16.71 -10.08
CA LEU A 115 -4.51 15.94 -9.17
C LEU A 115 -6.02 16.01 -9.50
N GLN A 116 -6.41 16.43 -10.70
CA GLN A 116 -7.82 16.50 -11.12
C GLN A 116 -8.34 15.16 -11.64
N HIS A 117 -7.47 14.36 -12.25
CA HIS A 117 -7.83 13.07 -12.79
C HIS A 117 -7.23 11.94 -11.94
N PHE A 118 -8.10 11.02 -11.59
CA PHE A 118 -7.76 9.82 -10.84
C PHE A 118 -8.52 8.63 -11.40
N ALA A 119 -7.84 7.49 -11.55
CA ALA A 119 -8.46 6.21 -11.82
C ALA A 119 -7.79 5.11 -11.00
N HIS A 120 -8.57 4.11 -10.59
CA HIS A 120 -8.10 2.88 -9.95
C HIS A 120 -8.51 1.71 -10.82
N GLU A 121 -7.54 1.10 -11.47
CA GLU A 121 -7.72 0.11 -12.51
C GLU A 121 -6.98 -1.21 -12.20
N HIS A 122 -7.37 -2.27 -12.89
CA HIS A 122 -6.81 -3.61 -12.69
C HIS A 122 -6.36 -4.17 -14.04
N PRO A 123 -5.12 -3.90 -14.46
CA PRO A 123 -4.55 -4.45 -15.67
C PRO A 123 -4.66 -5.97 -15.73
N GLN A 124 -4.99 -6.51 -16.91
CA GLN A 124 -5.21 -7.93 -17.10
C GLN A 124 -3.86 -8.67 -17.25
N PRO A 125 -3.68 -9.84 -16.62
CA PRO A 125 -2.49 -10.63 -16.81
C PRO A 125 -2.40 -11.17 -18.24
N THR A 126 -1.24 -11.08 -18.86
CA THR A 126 -0.96 -11.61 -20.21
C THR A 126 0.02 -12.78 -20.18
N SER A 127 0.94 -12.77 -19.22
CA SER A 127 1.86 -13.86 -18.90
C SER A 127 2.36 -13.67 -17.46
N PRO A 128 3.06 -14.64 -16.86
CA PRO A 128 3.58 -14.50 -15.51
C PRO A 128 4.33 -13.19 -15.31
N GLY A 129 3.90 -12.38 -14.30
CA GLY A 129 4.47 -11.08 -13.98
C GLY A 129 4.24 -9.97 -14.99
N CYS A 130 3.45 -10.20 -16.04
CA CYS A 130 3.16 -9.22 -17.09
C CYS A 130 1.68 -8.91 -17.17
N PHE A 131 1.35 -7.61 -17.29
CA PHE A 131 -0.02 -7.11 -17.26
C PHE A 131 -0.24 -6.06 -18.34
N GLU A 132 -1.47 -5.96 -18.86
CA GLU A 132 -1.84 -4.97 -19.86
C GLU A 132 -3.14 -4.25 -19.49
N LEU A 133 -3.21 -2.96 -19.86
CA LEU A 133 -4.41 -2.14 -19.81
C LEU A 133 -4.49 -1.26 -21.05
N ASP A 134 -5.63 -1.26 -21.72
CA ASP A 134 -5.97 -0.26 -22.73
C ASP A 134 -6.60 0.94 -22.03
N TRP A 135 -6.00 2.12 -22.18
CA TRP A 135 -6.43 3.35 -21.50
C TRP A 135 -6.47 4.55 -22.43
N VAL A 136 -7.37 5.50 -22.14
CA VAL A 136 -7.42 6.81 -22.80
C VAL A 136 -7.19 7.89 -21.76
N PHE A 137 -6.06 8.55 -21.84
CA PHE A 137 -5.77 9.67 -20.96
C PHE A 137 -6.55 10.91 -21.40
N PRO A 138 -7.35 11.55 -20.52
CA PRO A 138 -8.20 12.67 -20.88
C PRO A 138 -7.42 13.96 -21.14
N ALA A 139 -6.19 14.08 -20.61
CA ALA A 139 -5.36 15.28 -20.70
C ALA A 139 -3.89 14.95 -20.97
N GLY A 140 -3.15 15.89 -21.53
CA GLY A 140 -1.69 15.87 -21.59
C GLY A 140 -1.06 16.22 -20.24
N GLY A 141 0.28 16.31 -20.22
CA GLY A 141 1.06 16.58 -19.01
C GLY A 141 1.66 15.34 -18.38
N MET A 142 2.13 15.48 -17.17
CA MET A 142 2.69 14.39 -16.39
C MET A 142 1.59 13.55 -15.72
N TRP A 143 1.74 12.25 -15.81
CA TRP A 143 0.91 11.26 -15.11
C TRP A 143 1.78 10.39 -14.23
N ARG A 144 1.35 10.17 -12.99
CA ARG A 144 1.90 9.13 -12.12
C ARG A 144 1.05 7.89 -12.24
N LEU A 145 1.71 6.80 -12.58
CA LEU A 145 1.15 5.45 -12.67
C LEU A 145 1.69 4.69 -11.48
N LEU A 146 0.90 4.57 -10.42
CA LEU A 146 1.28 3.89 -9.20
C LEU A 146 0.80 2.46 -9.28
N THR A 147 1.75 1.52 -9.25
CA THR A 147 1.48 0.09 -9.27
C THR A 147 1.58 -0.48 -7.88
N ASP A 148 0.58 -1.25 -7.47
CA ASP A 148 0.53 -1.91 -6.17
C ASP A 148 0.36 -3.42 -6.37
N PHE A 149 1.30 -4.19 -5.85
CA PHE A 149 1.36 -5.64 -6.01
C PHE A 149 2.18 -6.28 -4.89
N TYR A 150 2.00 -7.57 -4.69
CA TYR A 150 2.68 -8.29 -3.62
C TYR A 150 3.38 -9.55 -4.14
N PRO A 151 4.74 -9.50 -4.31
CA PRO A 151 5.49 -10.70 -4.63
C PRO A 151 5.46 -11.69 -3.47
N THR A 152 5.25 -12.97 -3.76
CA THR A 152 5.24 -14.04 -2.75
C THR A 152 6.59 -14.06 -2.00
N HIS A 153 6.54 -14.14 -0.68
CA HIS A 153 7.69 -14.10 0.23
C HIS A 153 8.48 -12.77 0.27
N ALA A 154 7.88 -11.67 -0.22
CA ALA A 154 8.47 -10.33 -0.12
C ALA A 154 7.56 -9.37 0.65
N THR A 155 7.85 -8.07 0.61
CA THR A 155 6.96 -7.02 1.11
C THR A 155 6.00 -6.54 0.02
N PRO A 156 4.84 -5.97 0.36
CA PRO A 156 4.01 -5.24 -0.58
C PRO A 156 4.82 -4.17 -1.30
N GLN A 157 4.55 -3.97 -2.57
CA GLN A 157 5.27 -3.05 -3.44
C GLN A 157 4.34 -1.97 -3.95
N LEU A 158 4.72 -0.72 -3.71
CA LEU A 158 4.03 0.46 -4.23
C LEU A 158 5.02 1.22 -5.12
N VAL A 159 5.02 0.94 -6.44
CA VAL A 159 6.03 1.43 -7.37
C VAL A 159 5.44 2.45 -8.34
N ALA A 160 5.93 3.69 -8.29
CA ALA A 160 5.47 4.76 -9.15
C ALA A 160 6.27 4.81 -10.46
N LYS A 161 5.54 4.97 -11.57
CA LYS A 161 6.08 5.28 -12.90
C LYS A 161 5.57 6.63 -13.37
N THR A 162 6.38 7.32 -14.17
CA THR A 162 5.99 8.59 -14.78
C THR A 162 5.75 8.39 -16.26
N LEU A 163 4.63 8.89 -16.75
CA LEU A 163 4.31 8.97 -18.17
C LEU A 163 4.09 10.43 -18.54
N LEU A 164 4.81 10.89 -19.57
CA LEU A 164 4.64 12.25 -20.12
C LEU A 164 3.84 12.18 -21.41
N LEU A 165 2.78 12.97 -21.49
CA LEU A 165 1.92 13.11 -22.66
C LEU A 165 2.01 14.55 -23.18
N PRO A 166 2.11 14.77 -24.49
CA PRO A 166 2.20 16.11 -25.05
C PRO A 166 0.96 16.94 -24.77
N GLY A 167 1.09 18.29 -24.77
CA GLY A 167 -0.03 19.22 -24.69
C GLY A 167 -0.58 19.49 -23.29
N GLY A 168 0.12 19.11 -22.22
CA GLY A 168 -0.26 19.44 -20.84
C GLY A 168 0.32 20.78 -20.37
N SER A 169 -0.35 21.38 -19.37
CA SER A 169 0.21 22.48 -18.60
C SER A 169 0.98 21.90 -17.43
N LEU A 170 2.26 22.25 -17.31
CA LEU A 170 3.07 21.94 -16.12
C LEU A 170 2.72 22.96 -15.03
N GLY A 171 1.70 22.69 -14.26
CA GLY A 171 1.27 23.57 -13.18
C GLY A 171 1.07 22.81 -11.89
N ALA A 172 1.64 23.30 -10.79
CA ALA A 172 1.37 22.73 -9.47
C ALA A 172 -0.14 22.79 -9.17
N PRO A 173 -0.72 21.74 -8.58
CA PRO A 173 -2.14 21.69 -8.25
C PRO A 173 -2.47 22.79 -7.23
N ARG A 174 -3.57 23.49 -7.44
CA ARG A 174 -4.11 24.44 -6.46
C ARG A 174 -5.07 23.71 -5.54
N LEU A 175 -4.54 23.10 -4.50
CA LEU A 175 -5.34 22.46 -3.47
C LEU A 175 -5.72 23.47 -2.39
N ILE A 176 -6.94 23.34 -1.88
CA ILE A 176 -7.44 24.05 -0.70
C ILE A 176 -8.01 22.99 0.23
N ALA A 177 -7.66 23.03 1.51
CA ALA A 177 -8.18 22.10 2.50
C ALA A 177 -9.71 22.17 2.57
N ASP A 178 -10.37 21.03 2.52
CA ASP A 178 -11.83 20.94 2.40
C ASP A 178 -12.45 19.80 3.24
N THR A 179 -11.75 19.36 4.27
CA THR A 179 -12.16 18.23 5.12
C THR A 179 -13.47 18.43 5.88
N HIS A 180 -13.94 19.68 6.00
CA HIS A 180 -15.20 20.01 6.65
C HIS A 180 -16.40 19.99 5.69
N GLU A 181 -16.18 19.87 4.40
CA GLU A 181 -17.23 19.86 3.40
C GLU A 181 -17.95 18.52 3.31
N VAL A 182 -19.22 18.59 2.94
CA VAL A 182 -19.99 17.41 2.57
C VAL A 182 -19.81 17.16 1.08
N LYS A 183 -19.14 16.07 0.73
CA LYS A 183 -18.92 15.68 -0.66
C LYS A 183 -20.00 14.73 -1.14
N ARG A 184 -20.35 14.82 -2.42
CA ARG A 184 -21.37 13.95 -3.06
C ARG A 184 -20.73 13.10 -4.12
N GLY A 185 -21.02 11.80 -4.08
CA GLY A 185 -20.78 10.87 -5.17
C GLY A 185 -22.04 10.70 -6.02
N THR A 186 -22.05 9.65 -6.84
CA THR A 186 -23.18 9.32 -7.72
C THR A 186 -24.44 8.97 -6.93
N ASN A 187 -24.30 8.14 -5.87
CA ASN A 187 -25.43 7.64 -5.11
C ASN A 187 -25.23 7.68 -3.58
N LEU A 188 -24.24 8.42 -3.11
CA LEU A 188 -23.96 8.62 -1.70
C LEU A 188 -23.41 10.03 -1.43
N LYS A 189 -23.40 10.42 -0.15
CA LYS A 189 -22.70 11.60 0.36
C LYS A 189 -21.74 11.19 1.46
N VAL A 190 -20.63 11.91 1.57
CA VAL A 190 -19.56 11.59 2.51
C VAL A 190 -19.15 12.86 3.25
N THR A 191 -18.97 12.72 4.56
CA THR A 191 -18.33 13.73 5.41
C THR A 191 -17.06 13.13 5.99
N LEU A 192 -15.95 13.86 5.95
CA LEU A 192 -14.69 13.48 6.56
C LEU A 192 -14.50 14.23 7.87
N ARG A 193 -13.98 13.55 8.89
CA ARG A 193 -13.44 14.15 10.12
C ARG A 193 -12.07 13.56 10.37
N LEU A 194 -11.17 14.37 10.88
CA LEU A 194 -9.80 13.98 11.20
C LEU A 194 -9.59 13.89 12.71
N GLY A 195 -8.77 12.98 13.14
CA GLY A 195 -8.28 12.86 14.50
C GLY A 195 -6.76 12.67 14.53
N PRO A 196 -5.95 13.68 14.91
CA PRO A 196 -6.36 15.05 15.31
C PRO A 196 -6.94 15.86 14.15
N GLU A 197 -7.72 16.91 14.48
CA GLU A 197 -8.34 17.79 13.47
C GLU A 197 -7.30 18.51 12.61
N ALA A 198 -6.14 18.84 13.19
CA ALA A 198 -4.96 19.35 12.51
C ALA A 198 -3.87 18.26 12.49
N PRO A 199 -3.75 17.50 11.39
CA PRO A 199 -2.74 16.45 11.26
C PRO A 199 -1.32 17.00 11.34
N ILE A 200 -0.43 16.22 11.94
CA ILE A 200 0.99 16.51 12.08
C ILE A 200 1.78 15.49 11.26
N ALA A 201 2.77 15.95 10.51
CA ALA A 201 3.66 15.10 9.72
C ALA A 201 4.39 14.09 10.62
N GLY A 202 4.46 12.83 10.20
CA GLY A 202 5.07 11.74 10.97
C GLY A 202 4.18 11.14 12.06
N GLU A 203 3.03 11.75 12.38
CA GLU A 203 2.11 11.23 13.38
C GLU A 203 0.89 10.53 12.76
N LYS A 204 0.32 9.60 13.53
CA LYS A 204 -0.88 8.88 13.10
C LYS A 204 -2.09 9.82 13.06
N THR A 205 -2.70 9.92 11.90
CA THR A 205 -3.98 10.59 11.68
C THR A 205 -5.07 9.58 11.42
N LEU A 206 -6.21 9.72 12.09
CA LEU A 206 -7.41 8.92 11.89
C LEU A 206 -8.35 9.70 10.96
N LEU A 207 -8.78 9.06 9.87
CA LEU A 207 -9.71 9.62 8.91
C LEU A 207 -11.06 8.91 9.10
N TYR A 208 -12.05 9.64 9.62
CA TYR A 208 -13.39 9.13 9.89
C TYR A 208 -14.34 9.57 8.79
N TYR A 209 -14.73 8.62 7.95
CA TYR A 209 -15.71 8.84 6.90
C TYR A 209 -17.11 8.46 7.40
N ARG A 210 -18.02 9.44 7.36
CA ARG A 210 -19.46 9.24 7.58
C ARG A 210 -20.15 9.22 6.22
N ILE A 211 -20.76 8.08 5.86
CA ILE A 211 -21.31 7.79 4.54
C ILE A 211 -22.82 7.62 4.65
N GLU A 212 -23.57 8.30 3.82
CA GLU A 212 -25.03 8.26 3.78
C GLU A 212 -25.54 8.17 2.33
N PRO A 213 -26.63 7.41 2.11
CA PRO A 213 -27.27 6.52 3.07
C PRO A 213 -26.45 5.24 3.28
N ARG A 214 -26.64 4.55 4.43
CA ARG A 214 -25.92 3.30 4.72
C ARG A 214 -26.49 2.07 4.03
N GLU A 215 -27.74 2.13 3.62
CA GLU A 215 -28.43 1.03 2.95
C GLU A 215 -27.73 0.70 1.63
N SER A 216 -27.59 -0.61 1.37
CA SER A 216 -26.87 -1.12 0.18
C SER A 216 -25.41 -0.69 0.08
N PHE A 217 -24.79 -0.26 1.19
CA PHE A 217 -23.35 -0.08 1.27
C PHE A 217 -22.69 -1.46 1.35
N GLU A 218 -21.70 -1.70 0.51
CA GLU A 218 -21.14 -3.03 0.29
C GLU A 218 -19.62 -2.98 0.09
N PRO A 219 -18.91 -4.10 0.26
CA PRO A 219 -17.48 -4.16 -0.03
C PRO A 219 -17.17 -3.86 -1.49
N PHE A 220 -16.08 -3.16 -1.72
CA PHE A 220 -15.46 -2.98 -3.02
C PHE A 220 -14.11 -3.70 -2.97
N LEU A 221 -13.87 -4.67 -3.87
CA LEU A 221 -12.66 -5.50 -3.90
C LEU A 221 -12.30 -6.10 -2.53
N GLY A 222 -13.30 -6.69 -1.87
CA GLY A 222 -13.12 -7.37 -0.58
C GLY A 222 -12.90 -6.45 0.63
N ALA A 223 -12.88 -5.12 0.47
CA ALA A 223 -12.75 -4.15 1.56
C ALA A 223 -13.93 -3.17 1.59
N MET A 224 -14.26 -2.63 2.76
CA MET A 224 -15.34 -1.64 2.92
C MET A 224 -14.93 -0.23 2.46
N GLY A 225 -13.91 -0.14 1.64
CA GLY A 225 -13.40 1.04 0.97
C GLY A 225 -11.93 0.92 0.61
N HIS A 226 -11.48 1.78 -0.28
CA HIS A 226 -10.06 1.93 -0.65
C HIS A 226 -9.71 3.40 -0.59
N MET A 227 -8.48 3.72 -0.27
CA MET A 227 -8.05 5.09 -0.20
C MET A 227 -6.63 5.25 -0.76
N LEU A 228 -6.49 6.15 -1.72
CA LEU A 228 -5.19 6.63 -2.17
C LEU A 228 -4.97 8.05 -1.64
N VAL A 229 -3.78 8.28 -1.13
CA VAL A 229 -3.30 9.59 -0.66
C VAL A 229 -2.14 10.02 -1.54
N ALA A 230 -2.15 11.26 -2.02
CA ALA A 230 -1.05 11.85 -2.78
C ALA A 230 -0.72 13.23 -2.25
N SER A 231 0.57 13.50 -2.01
CA SER A 231 1.04 14.88 -1.76
C SER A 231 0.88 15.74 -3.02
N ALA A 232 0.77 17.04 -2.83
CA ALA A 232 0.59 18.00 -3.94
C ALA A 232 1.71 17.92 -5.00
N ASP A 233 2.90 17.47 -4.62
CA ASP A 233 4.05 17.26 -5.51
C ASP A 233 4.16 15.82 -6.06
N LEU A 234 3.20 14.94 -5.75
CA LEU A 234 3.16 13.54 -6.15
C LEU A 234 4.41 12.72 -5.75
N ILE A 235 5.11 13.13 -4.70
CA ILE A 235 6.25 12.39 -4.14
C ILE A 235 5.75 11.34 -3.15
N ASP A 236 4.90 11.76 -2.19
CA ASP A 236 4.31 10.84 -1.22
C ASP A 236 3.03 10.26 -1.79
N LEU A 237 3.01 8.96 -1.96
CA LEU A 237 1.88 8.18 -2.46
C LEU A 237 1.63 7.03 -1.50
N LEU A 238 0.42 6.95 -0.94
CA LEU A 238 0.04 5.94 0.06
C LEU A 238 -1.27 5.29 -0.36
N HIS A 239 -1.31 3.97 -0.38
CA HIS A 239 -2.53 3.18 -0.56
C HIS A 239 -2.89 2.51 0.74
N THR A 240 -4.14 2.63 1.20
CA THR A 240 -4.59 2.08 2.46
C THR A 240 -6.06 1.65 2.43
N HIS A 241 -6.42 0.82 3.42
CA HIS A 241 -7.74 0.22 3.56
C HIS A 241 -8.34 0.57 4.92
N PRO A 242 -9.66 0.37 5.13
CA PRO A 242 -10.30 0.67 6.40
C PRO A 242 -9.68 -0.10 7.56
N PHE A 243 -9.38 0.61 8.64
CA PHE A 243 -8.96 0.04 9.91
C PHE A 243 -10.16 -0.46 10.73
N LEU A 244 -11.23 0.33 10.78
CA LEU A 244 -12.48 -0.02 11.46
C LEU A 244 -13.68 0.38 10.61
N VAL A 245 -14.74 -0.41 10.76
CA VAL A 245 -16.04 -0.14 10.16
C VAL A 245 -17.09 -0.17 11.27
N ASP A 246 -17.91 0.89 11.33
CA ASP A 246 -18.94 1.10 12.38
C ASP A 246 -18.36 1.06 13.81
N GLY A 247 -17.06 1.25 14.00
CA GLY A 247 -16.37 1.19 15.29
C GLY A 247 -16.54 -0.14 16.04
N GLY A 248 -16.97 -1.22 15.35
CA GLY A 248 -17.36 -2.48 15.97
C GLY A 248 -18.71 -2.42 16.71
N LEU A 249 -19.45 -1.31 16.61
CA LEU A 249 -20.74 -1.11 17.27
C LEU A 249 -21.90 -1.46 16.32
N ALA A 250 -22.98 -2.00 16.89
CA ALA A 250 -24.26 -2.12 16.19
C ALA A 250 -24.87 -0.72 16.00
N ILE A 251 -24.85 -0.20 14.77
CA ILE A 251 -25.48 1.08 14.44
C ILE A 251 -26.95 0.83 14.07
N PRO A 252 -27.91 1.59 14.62
CA PRO A 252 -29.33 1.43 14.30
C PRO A 252 -29.60 1.56 12.79
N PRO A 253 -30.63 0.87 12.24
CA PRO A 253 -31.11 1.06 10.88
C PRO A 253 -31.38 2.54 10.59
N GLY A 254 -31.07 2.99 9.36
CA GLY A 254 -31.23 4.40 8.93
C GLY A 254 -30.11 5.34 9.37
N GLY A 255 -29.11 4.84 10.12
CA GLY A 255 -27.90 5.61 10.45
C GLY A 255 -26.92 5.76 9.28
N ALA A 256 -25.83 6.49 9.49
CA ALA A 256 -24.72 6.53 8.54
C ALA A 256 -23.83 5.30 8.68
N LYS A 257 -23.13 4.93 7.59
CA LYS A 257 -22.01 4.00 7.66
C LYS A 257 -20.77 4.76 8.11
N LEU A 258 -20.05 4.24 9.09
CA LEU A 258 -18.81 4.84 9.59
C LEU A 258 -17.62 3.98 9.14
N VAL A 259 -16.67 4.59 8.45
CA VAL A 259 -15.45 3.92 7.97
C VAL A 259 -14.25 4.71 8.42
N GLN A 260 -13.33 4.06 9.13
CA GLN A 260 -12.10 4.69 9.61
C GLN A 260 -10.89 4.15 8.85
N PHE A 261 -10.07 5.08 8.38
CA PHE A 261 -8.72 4.80 7.88
C PHE A 261 -7.67 5.38 8.83
N ASN A 262 -6.48 4.80 8.83
CA ASN A 262 -5.32 5.30 9.53
C ASN A 262 -4.25 5.69 8.51
N VAL A 263 -3.67 6.88 8.67
CA VAL A 263 -2.61 7.38 7.79
C VAL A 263 -1.52 8.02 8.64
N ILE A 264 -0.27 7.87 8.22
CA ILE A 264 0.85 8.71 8.66
C ILE A 264 1.29 9.50 7.43
N PHE A 265 1.03 10.81 7.43
CA PHE A 265 1.50 11.69 6.36
C PHE A 265 3.01 11.93 6.55
N PRO A 266 3.87 11.61 5.56
CA PRO A 266 5.33 11.66 5.78
C PRO A 266 5.88 13.08 5.98
N ARG A 267 5.29 14.07 5.29
CA ARG A 267 5.77 15.46 5.27
C ARG A 267 4.63 16.45 5.50
N PRO A 268 4.93 17.69 5.95
CA PRO A 268 3.94 18.76 5.97
C PRO A 268 3.56 19.19 4.55
N GLY A 269 2.36 19.74 4.39
CA GLY A 269 1.85 20.24 3.12
C GLY A 269 0.42 19.79 2.82
N LEU A 270 -0.01 20.04 1.59
CA LEU A 270 -1.33 19.65 1.12
C LEU A 270 -1.29 18.28 0.46
N TYR A 271 -2.26 17.45 0.82
CA TYR A 271 -2.47 16.12 0.26
C TYR A 271 -3.87 16.03 -0.32
N ARG A 272 -3.99 15.37 -1.47
CA ARG A 272 -5.28 14.89 -1.97
C ARG A 272 -5.49 13.45 -1.59
N VAL A 273 -6.67 13.17 -1.06
CA VAL A 273 -7.12 11.85 -0.65
C VAL A 273 -8.30 11.45 -1.52
N TRP A 274 -8.23 10.33 -2.24
CA TRP A 274 -9.36 9.76 -2.94
C TRP A 274 -9.85 8.54 -2.15
N ALA A 275 -11.03 8.69 -1.53
CA ALA A 275 -11.69 7.58 -0.87
C ALA A 275 -12.71 6.95 -1.81
N GLN A 276 -12.67 5.63 -1.95
CA GLN A 276 -13.58 4.87 -2.80
C GLN A 276 -14.50 4.02 -1.96
N PHE A 277 -15.79 4.14 -2.22
CA PHE A 277 -16.85 3.40 -1.53
C PHE A 277 -17.85 2.85 -2.54
N GLN A 278 -18.29 1.61 -2.32
CA GLN A 278 -19.30 0.99 -3.18
C GLN A 278 -20.67 0.99 -2.51
N ARG A 279 -21.69 1.34 -3.28
CA ARG A 279 -23.08 1.27 -2.87
C ARG A 279 -23.96 0.90 -4.05
N ALA A 280 -24.78 -0.16 -3.88
CA ALA A 280 -25.70 -0.65 -4.90
C ALA A 280 -24.99 -0.85 -6.28
N GLY A 281 -23.84 -1.54 -6.28
CA GLY A 281 -23.05 -1.83 -7.47
C GLY A 281 -22.24 -0.66 -8.05
N LEU A 282 -22.37 0.57 -7.50
CA LEU A 282 -21.69 1.75 -8.01
C LEU A 282 -20.51 2.15 -7.09
N VAL A 283 -19.32 2.23 -7.66
CA VAL A 283 -18.13 2.75 -6.97
C VAL A 283 -18.14 4.28 -7.03
N ASN A 284 -18.04 4.90 -5.87
CA ASN A 284 -17.96 6.36 -5.71
C ASN A 284 -16.55 6.73 -5.29
N THR A 285 -15.87 7.54 -6.09
CA THR A 285 -14.55 8.11 -5.75
C THR A 285 -14.75 9.54 -5.24
N ILE A 286 -14.40 9.76 -3.98
CA ILE A 286 -14.65 11.03 -3.29
C ILE A 286 -13.32 11.68 -2.91
N PRO A 287 -12.92 12.80 -3.56
CA PRO A 287 -11.68 13.48 -3.22
C PRO A 287 -11.86 14.44 -2.02
N PHE A 288 -10.89 14.45 -1.11
CA PHE A 288 -10.71 15.47 -0.09
C PHE A 288 -9.29 16.01 -0.12
N ASN A 289 -9.13 17.25 0.33
CA ASN A 289 -7.81 17.87 0.49
C ASN A 289 -7.54 18.03 1.98
N VAL A 290 -6.42 17.50 2.42
CA VAL A 290 -5.97 17.51 3.81
C VAL A 290 -4.73 18.39 3.93
N GLU A 291 -4.76 19.36 4.84
CA GLU A 291 -3.57 20.13 5.21
C GLU A 291 -2.87 19.46 6.39
N VAL A 292 -1.58 19.19 6.23
CA VAL A 292 -0.73 18.56 7.23
C VAL A 292 0.30 19.57 7.70
N ARG A 293 0.41 19.75 9.01
CA ARG A 293 1.30 20.73 9.63
C ARG A 293 2.65 20.11 9.99
N ASN A 294 3.62 20.96 10.17
CA ASN A 294 4.87 20.61 10.83
C ASN A 294 4.62 20.45 12.34
N LEU A 295 5.53 19.73 13.01
CA LEU A 295 5.56 19.61 14.47
C LEU A 295 5.89 20.95 15.09
#